data_10259ca804096332143e33c2a1f70cd1
#
_entry.id   10259ca804096332143e33c2a1f70cd1
#
_cell.length_a   1.000
_cell.length_b   1.000
_cell.length_c   1.000
_cell.angle_alpha   90.00
_cell.angle_beta   90.00
_cell.angle_gamma   90.00
#
_symmetry.space_group_name_H-M   'P 1'
#
loop_
_entity.id
_entity.type
_entity.pdbx_description
1 polymer ?
#
loop_
_entity_poly.entity_id
_entity_poly.type
_entity_poly.pdbx_seq_one_letter_code
_entity_poly.pdbx_strand_id
1 'polypeptide(L)'
;MAKKYYAVRTGRKTGVFLTWAECQKQVTGFSGAEFKSFPTMEDAQAFAGANVCAGEMSDIGKNSASGESLGMDVESGPKESTDCGKSNDMLAESNSGAASTDVIAYVDGSYRADTGEFSYGMVILQDGQEQCFCQKMTDKELALMHNVAGEIKGSEAAMQYAVDHNIPEITIYHDYEGIAKWCTGAWKATKPGTIAYQSFYREAVKKVKVHFVKVKGHSNDKYNDMADQLAKKALGIL
;
A
#
# COMPACT_ATOMS: atom_id res chain seq x y z
N MET A 1 -29.43 0.45 -4.28
CA MET A 1 -29.24 -0.19 -2.96
C MET A 1 -27.95 0.33 -2.36
N ALA A 2 -27.92 0.69 -1.08
CA ALA A 2 -26.68 1.14 -0.43
C ALA A 2 -25.66 0.01 -0.38
N LYS A 3 -24.41 0.30 -0.74
CA LYS A 3 -23.29 -0.65 -0.68
C LYS A 3 -23.00 -0.96 0.79
N LYS A 4 -22.88 -2.24 1.14
CA LYS A 4 -22.56 -2.69 2.50
C LYS A 4 -21.22 -3.42 2.50
N TYR A 5 -20.46 -3.22 3.56
CA TYR A 5 -19.19 -3.89 3.81
C TYR A 5 -19.35 -4.82 5.01
N TYR A 6 -18.82 -6.03 4.93
CA TYR A 6 -18.94 -7.04 5.97
C TYR A 6 -17.59 -7.30 6.60
N ALA A 7 -17.46 -6.99 7.88
CA ALA A 7 -16.22 -7.16 8.61
C ALA A 7 -16.26 -8.40 9.51
N VAL A 8 -15.20 -9.17 9.50
CA VAL A 8 -15.00 -10.34 10.37
C VAL A 8 -13.81 -10.05 11.28
N ARG A 9 -14.05 -9.91 12.57
CA ARG A 9 -13.04 -9.72 13.61
C ARG A 9 -12.47 -11.05 14.06
N THR A 10 -13.34 -12.06 14.20
CA THR A 10 -12.98 -13.41 14.62
C THR A 10 -13.72 -14.42 13.73
N GLY A 11 -12.97 -15.26 13.02
CA GLY A 11 -13.49 -16.25 12.07
C GLY A 11 -12.35 -17.04 11.45
N ARG A 12 -12.67 -17.87 10.43
CA ARG A 12 -11.65 -18.61 9.66
C ARG A 12 -10.67 -17.68 8.95
N LYS A 13 -11.20 -16.56 8.45
CA LYS A 13 -10.42 -15.47 7.85
C LYS A 13 -11.01 -14.17 8.37
N THR A 14 -10.17 -13.32 8.98
CA THR A 14 -10.54 -11.98 9.45
C THR A 14 -10.34 -10.97 8.33
N GLY A 15 -11.05 -9.85 8.37
CA GLY A 15 -10.93 -8.79 7.35
C GLY A 15 -12.29 -8.28 6.88
N VAL A 16 -12.28 -7.45 5.82
CA VAL A 16 -13.47 -6.86 5.23
C VAL A 16 -13.83 -7.57 3.93
N PHE A 17 -15.09 -7.93 3.77
CA PHE A 17 -15.64 -8.63 2.60
C PHE A 17 -16.71 -7.76 1.93
N LEU A 18 -16.72 -7.77 0.60
CA LEU A 18 -17.66 -6.96 -0.18
C LEU A 18 -19.04 -7.61 -0.31
N THR A 19 -19.12 -8.91 -0.08
CA THR A 19 -20.37 -9.68 -0.19
C THR A 19 -20.66 -10.45 1.09
N TRP A 20 -21.95 -10.61 1.41
CA TRP A 20 -22.38 -11.44 2.54
C TRP A 20 -21.95 -12.90 2.37
N ALA A 21 -22.00 -13.43 1.16
CA ALA A 21 -21.65 -14.82 0.88
C ALA A 21 -20.18 -15.14 1.22
N GLU A 22 -19.27 -14.20 0.98
CA GLU A 22 -17.86 -14.33 1.35
C GLU A 22 -17.66 -14.25 2.86
N CYS A 23 -18.29 -13.28 3.52
CA CYS A 23 -18.27 -13.16 4.98
C CYS A 23 -18.83 -14.41 5.64
N GLN A 24 -19.96 -14.92 5.15
CA GLN A 24 -20.65 -16.10 5.69
C GLN A 24 -19.74 -17.34 5.68
N LYS A 25 -18.95 -17.55 4.64
CA LYS A 25 -17.98 -18.66 4.55
C LYS A 25 -16.94 -18.62 5.68
N GLN A 26 -16.63 -17.44 6.18
CA GLN A 26 -15.61 -17.26 7.23
C GLN A 26 -16.16 -17.48 8.63
N VAL A 27 -17.46 -17.30 8.82
CA VAL A 27 -18.08 -17.32 10.16
C VAL A 27 -18.96 -18.55 10.41
N THR A 28 -19.52 -19.15 9.37
CA THR A 28 -20.39 -20.31 9.51
C THR A 28 -19.64 -21.52 10.10
N GLY A 29 -20.09 -22.01 11.25
CA GLY A 29 -19.49 -23.14 11.94
C GLY A 29 -18.15 -22.83 12.65
N PHE A 30 -17.79 -21.55 12.79
CA PHE A 30 -16.63 -21.13 13.57
C PHE A 30 -17.09 -20.69 14.97
N SER A 31 -16.61 -21.38 16.01
CA SER A 31 -16.97 -21.07 17.41
C SER A 31 -16.37 -19.72 17.81
N GLY A 32 -17.21 -18.80 18.34
CA GLY A 32 -16.77 -17.47 18.75
C GLY A 32 -16.58 -16.47 17.59
N ALA A 33 -17.21 -16.72 16.43
CA ALA A 33 -17.13 -15.78 15.30
C ALA A 33 -17.72 -14.41 15.66
N GLU A 34 -16.94 -13.35 15.40
CA GLU A 34 -17.37 -11.96 15.51
C GLU A 34 -17.37 -11.30 14.13
N PHE A 35 -18.54 -10.83 13.69
CA PHE A 35 -18.68 -10.16 12.40
C PHE A 35 -19.78 -9.11 12.45
N LYS A 36 -19.68 -8.08 11.58
CA LYS A 36 -20.66 -7.00 11.49
C LYS A 36 -20.68 -6.38 10.09
N SER A 37 -21.81 -5.82 9.67
CA SER A 37 -21.94 -5.07 8.43
C SER A 37 -21.90 -3.56 8.68
N PHE A 38 -21.26 -2.83 7.79
CA PHE A 38 -21.05 -1.39 7.88
C PHE A 38 -21.45 -0.69 6.57
N PRO A 39 -21.87 0.58 6.63
CA PRO A 39 -22.16 1.38 5.45
C PRO A 39 -20.90 1.91 4.75
N THR A 40 -19.80 2.05 5.48
CA THR A 40 -18.52 2.53 4.98
C THR A 40 -17.42 1.47 5.09
N MET A 41 -16.40 1.59 4.26
CA MET A 41 -15.25 0.69 4.28
C MET A 41 -14.39 0.96 5.55
N GLU A 42 -14.27 2.22 5.94
CA GLU A 42 -13.48 2.65 7.09
C GLU A 42 -14.00 2.04 8.39
N ASP A 43 -15.33 2.10 8.62
CA ASP A 43 -15.94 1.49 9.80
C ASP A 43 -15.77 -0.03 9.82
N ALA A 44 -15.85 -0.65 8.65
CA ALA A 44 -15.65 -2.09 8.51
C ALA A 44 -14.20 -2.49 8.83
N GLN A 45 -13.23 -1.72 8.38
CA GLN A 45 -11.81 -1.93 8.66
C GLN A 45 -11.49 -1.69 10.14
N ALA A 46 -12.05 -0.64 10.74
CA ALA A 46 -11.89 -0.37 12.17
C ALA A 46 -12.41 -1.51 13.04
N PHE A 47 -13.53 -2.12 12.65
CA PHE A 47 -14.10 -3.26 13.37
C PHE A 47 -13.29 -4.55 13.17
N ALA A 48 -12.80 -4.82 11.97
CA ALA A 48 -12.02 -6.02 11.68
C ALA A 48 -10.69 -6.06 12.45
N GLY A 49 -10.28 -4.91 13.03
CA GLY A 49 -8.93 -4.73 13.60
C GLY A 49 -7.92 -4.81 12.46
N ALA A 50 -7.48 -3.69 11.92
CA ALA A 50 -6.66 -3.50 10.73
C ALA A 50 -5.78 -4.70 10.27
N ASN A 51 -6.41 -5.72 9.72
CA ASN A 51 -5.75 -6.85 9.08
C ASN A 51 -6.41 -7.06 7.71
N VAL A 52 -6.02 -6.25 6.73
CA VAL A 52 -6.45 -6.44 5.35
C VAL A 52 -5.53 -7.45 4.70
N CYS A 53 -5.85 -8.72 4.79
CA CYS A 53 -5.35 -9.70 3.82
C CYS A 53 -6.19 -9.54 2.56
N ALA A 54 -5.66 -8.86 1.55
CA ALA A 54 -6.27 -8.77 0.24
C ALA A 54 -6.25 -10.15 -0.43
N GLY A 55 -7.38 -10.83 -0.45
CA GLY A 55 -7.64 -11.95 -1.32
C GLY A 55 -8.39 -11.47 -2.56
N GLU A 56 -7.79 -11.69 -3.72
CA GLU A 56 -8.36 -11.70 -5.06
C GLU A 56 -9.20 -10.48 -5.49
N MET A 57 -8.56 -9.58 -6.21
CA MET A 57 -9.24 -8.77 -7.23
C MET A 57 -9.34 -9.62 -8.50
N SER A 58 -10.47 -10.31 -8.67
CA SER A 58 -10.88 -10.82 -9.97
C SER A 58 -11.68 -9.76 -10.70
N ASP A 59 -11.25 -9.51 -11.95
CA ASP A 59 -11.92 -8.78 -13.01
C ASP A 59 -13.43 -8.65 -12.90
N ILE A 60 -13.93 -7.43 -13.02
CA ILE A 60 -15.22 -7.14 -13.65
C ILE A 60 -15.05 -5.87 -14.46
N GLY A 61 -14.80 -5.99 -15.76
CA GLY A 61 -15.79 -5.87 -16.78
C GLY A 61 -16.16 -4.43 -17.12
N LYS A 62 -15.61 -3.96 -18.24
CA LYS A 62 -16.08 -2.86 -19.08
C LYS A 62 -17.60 -2.90 -19.22
N ASN A 63 -18.29 -1.78 -19.10
CA ASN A 63 -19.27 -1.40 -20.10
C ASN A 63 -19.51 0.10 -20.16
N SER A 64 -19.53 0.53 -21.38
CA SER A 64 -19.80 1.81 -22.01
C SER A 64 -21.21 2.34 -21.77
N ALA A 65 -21.38 3.62 -21.84
CA ALA A 65 -22.19 4.40 -22.79
C ALA A 65 -22.55 5.75 -22.16
N SER A 66 -22.07 6.83 -22.74
CA SER A 66 -22.69 7.72 -23.74
C SER A 66 -23.81 8.63 -23.22
N GLY A 67 -23.67 9.91 -23.52
CA GLY A 67 -24.70 10.95 -23.59
C GLY A 67 -24.21 12.28 -23.05
N GLU A 68 -23.64 13.13 -23.91
CA GLU A 68 -24.21 14.33 -24.53
C GLU A 68 -24.81 15.31 -23.52
N SER A 69 -24.66 16.60 -23.55
CA SER A 69 -24.01 17.60 -24.40
C SER A 69 -24.46 18.98 -23.91
N LEU A 70 -23.81 20.05 -24.39
CA LEU A 70 -24.21 21.44 -24.37
C LEU A 70 -23.92 22.23 -23.07
N GLY A 71 -23.24 23.32 -23.05
CA GLY A 71 -22.79 24.26 -24.02
C GLY A 71 -22.89 25.66 -23.46
N MET A 72 -22.07 26.53 -23.96
CA MET A 72 -22.11 28.00 -23.96
C MET A 72 -21.59 28.72 -22.72
N ASP A 73 -20.42 29.28 -22.87
CA ASP A 73 -20.01 30.62 -23.37
C ASP A 73 -20.32 31.80 -22.46
N VAL A 74 -19.31 32.58 -22.30
CA VAL A 74 -19.10 34.03 -22.55
C VAL A 74 -18.33 34.72 -21.41
N GLU A 75 -17.10 35.03 -21.78
CA GLU A 75 -16.40 36.32 -21.85
C GLU A 75 -16.47 37.31 -20.65
N SER A 76 -15.40 37.76 -20.20
CA SER A 76 -14.61 38.98 -20.48
C SER A 76 -13.85 39.45 -19.24
N GLY A 77 -12.60 39.75 -19.42
CA GLY A 77 -11.81 40.60 -18.52
C GLY A 77 -12.06 42.09 -18.90
N PRO A 78 -11.21 43.05 -18.61
CA PRO A 78 -9.87 43.03 -17.97
C PRO A 78 -9.59 44.23 -17.03
N LYS A 79 -8.26 44.40 -16.67
CA LYS A 79 -7.51 45.64 -16.31
C LYS A 79 -7.30 45.93 -14.82
N GLU A 80 -6.04 45.82 -14.45
CA GLU A 80 -4.99 46.87 -14.23
C GLU A 80 -5.32 47.88 -13.13
N SER A 81 -4.48 48.03 -12.11
CA SER A 81 -3.23 48.79 -12.09
C SER A 81 -2.68 48.98 -10.66
N THR A 82 -1.37 48.85 -10.55
CA THR A 82 -0.40 49.72 -9.79
C THR A 82 -0.79 50.21 -8.40
N ASP A 83 0.04 50.19 -7.39
CA ASP A 83 1.38 50.69 -7.18
C ASP A 83 1.83 50.56 -5.72
N CYS A 84 3.08 50.29 -5.54
CA CYS A 84 4.05 50.76 -4.54
C CYS A 84 3.64 51.08 -3.12
N GLY A 85 4.31 50.49 -2.14
CA GLY A 85 4.41 50.96 -0.77
C GLY A 85 5.20 50.04 0.16
N LYS A 86 6.50 50.36 0.32
CA LYS A 86 7.42 49.78 1.29
C LYS A 86 6.93 49.96 2.70
N SER A 87 7.10 49.01 3.60
CA SER A 87 8.04 49.04 4.72
C SER A 87 7.68 48.01 5.80
N ASN A 88 8.71 47.31 6.13
CA ASN A 88 9.17 46.87 7.48
C ASN A 88 8.22 46.31 8.50
N ASP A 89 8.57 45.11 8.83
CA ASP A 89 8.97 44.64 10.15
C ASP A 89 7.94 43.89 11.00
N MET A 90 8.50 42.85 11.55
CA MET A 90 8.14 42.06 12.74
C MET A 90 7.33 40.79 12.51
N LEU A 91 8.12 39.69 12.42
CA LEU A 91 7.96 38.43 13.15
C LEU A 91 6.53 38.13 13.65
N ALA A 92 5.85 37.35 12.87
CA ALA A 92 4.90 36.40 13.38
C ALA A 92 5.23 35.06 12.73
N GLU A 93 5.90 34.20 13.47
CA GLU A 93 5.96 32.78 13.20
C GLU A 93 4.54 32.24 13.18
N SER A 94 3.91 32.27 12.02
CA SER A 94 2.76 31.43 11.81
C SER A 94 3.29 30.02 11.57
N ASN A 95 3.40 29.31 12.67
CA ASN A 95 3.55 27.86 12.71
C ASN A 95 2.29 27.26 12.10
N SER A 96 2.20 27.32 10.77
CA SER A 96 1.31 26.44 10.02
C SER A 96 1.92 25.06 10.13
N GLY A 97 1.47 24.32 11.14
CA GLY A 97 1.72 22.90 11.26
C GLY A 97 1.18 22.19 10.03
N ALA A 98 1.96 22.20 8.96
CA ALA A 98 1.87 21.16 7.97
C ALA A 98 2.27 19.88 8.72
N ALA A 99 1.29 19.06 9.08
CA ALA A 99 1.54 17.71 9.53
C ALA A 99 2.46 17.11 8.48
N SER A 100 3.70 16.78 8.88
CA SER A 100 4.62 16.04 8.05
C SER A 100 3.93 14.70 7.79
N THR A 101 3.39 14.54 6.60
CA THR A 101 2.75 13.30 6.16
C THR A 101 3.83 12.32 5.71
N ASP A 102 4.80 12.06 6.59
CA ASP A 102 5.84 11.08 6.34
C ASP A 102 5.19 9.70 6.32
N VAL A 103 4.91 9.20 5.12
CA VAL A 103 4.42 7.84 4.96
C VAL A 103 5.62 6.89 4.93
N ILE A 104 5.62 5.95 5.84
CA ILE A 104 6.68 4.97 6.01
C ILE A 104 6.11 3.58 5.70
N ALA A 105 6.84 2.80 4.91
CA ALA A 105 6.53 1.40 4.64
C ALA A 105 7.68 0.52 5.12
N TYR A 106 7.41 -0.49 5.92
CA TYR A 106 8.33 -1.59 6.20
C TYR A 106 7.93 -2.79 5.34
N VAL A 107 8.87 -3.39 4.65
CA VAL A 107 8.63 -4.52 3.76
C VAL A 107 9.59 -5.66 4.06
N ASP A 108 9.07 -6.89 4.01
CA ASP A 108 9.87 -8.10 4.12
C ASP A 108 9.28 -9.21 3.25
N GLY A 109 10.09 -10.20 2.90
CA GLY A 109 9.73 -11.30 2.05
C GLY A 109 9.93 -12.66 2.73
N SER A 110 9.04 -13.61 2.44
CA SER A 110 9.18 -14.99 2.86
C SER A 110 9.04 -15.95 1.69
N TYR A 111 9.71 -17.10 1.77
CA TYR A 111 9.72 -18.13 0.73
C TYR A 111 9.54 -19.50 1.33
N ARG A 112 8.73 -20.32 0.68
CA ARG A 112 8.45 -21.69 1.08
C ARG A 112 9.02 -22.66 0.07
N ALA A 113 10.08 -23.37 0.46
CA ALA A 113 10.87 -24.20 -0.45
C ALA A 113 10.14 -25.44 -0.95
N ASP A 114 9.21 -26.00 -0.15
CA ASP A 114 8.44 -27.20 -0.51
C ASP A 114 7.38 -26.93 -1.58
N THR A 115 6.79 -25.72 -1.59
CA THR A 115 5.76 -25.33 -2.55
C THR A 115 6.26 -24.42 -3.67
N GLY A 116 7.42 -23.79 -3.47
CA GLY A 116 7.94 -22.75 -4.37
C GLY A 116 7.13 -21.45 -4.31
N GLU A 117 6.28 -21.29 -3.29
CA GLU A 117 5.51 -20.08 -3.07
C GLU A 117 6.33 -19.05 -2.30
N PHE A 118 6.06 -17.80 -2.56
CA PHE A 118 6.65 -16.70 -1.80
C PHE A 118 5.57 -15.68 -1.42
N SER A 119 5.90 -14.79 -0.52
CA SER A 119 4.98 -13.77 -0.04
C SER A 119 5.73 -12.52 0.35
N TYR A 120 5.00 -11.44 0.49
CA TYR A 120 5.47 -10.25 1.19
C TYR A 120 4.58 -9.91 2.38
N GLY A 121 5.17 -9.26 3.36
CA GLY A 121 4.51 -8.49 4.39
C GLY A 121 4.87 -7.03 4.24
N MET A 122 3.92 -6.15 4.50
CA MET A 122 4.10 -4.70 4.45
C MET A 122 3.35 -4.04 5.61
N VAL A 123 4.02 -3.14 6.30
CA VAL A 123 3.42 -2.29 7.34
C VAL A 123 3.55 -0.84 6.88
N ILE A 124 2.43 -0.16 6.73
CA ILE A 124 2.37 1.27 6.44
C ILE A 124 2.12 2.03 7.73
N LEU A 125 2.93 3.04 7.98
CA LEU A 125 2.75 4.01 9.05
C LEU A 125 2.40 5.35 8.42
N GLN A 126 1.21 5.84 8.72
CA GLN A 126 0.72 7.11 8.21
C GLN A 126 -0.16 7.77 9.26
N ASP A 127 0.07 9.03 9.56
CA ASP A 127 -0.73 9.83 10.51
C ASP A 127 -0.92 9.16 11.89
N GLY A 128 0.12 8.45 12.37
CA GLY A 128 0.07 7.70 13.62
C GLY A 128 -0.74 6.40 13.56
N GLN A 129 -1.18 6.01 12.38
CA GLN A 129 -1.92 4.75 12.13
C GLN A 129 -1.01 3.69 11.55
N GLU A 130 -1.22 2.44 11.98
CA GLU A 130 -0.52 1.26 11.47
C GLU A 130 -1.47 0.47 10.56
N GLN A 131 -1.10 0.26 9.30
CA GLN A 131 -1.84 -0.57 8.35
C GLN A 131 -0.97 -1.75 7.92
N CYS A 132 -1.51 -2.96 7.97
CA CYS A 132 -0.80 -4.19 7.69
C CYS A 132 -1.32 -4.86 6.42
N PHE A 133 -0.41 -5.22 5.54
CA PHE A 133 -0.71 -5.90 4.28
C PHE A 133 0.17 -7.13 4.14
N CYS A 134 -0.36 -8.18 3.57
CA CYS A 134 0.41 -9.34 3.17
C CYS A 134 -0.24 -10.04 1.99
N GLN A 135 0.58 -10.61 1.13
CA GLN A 135 0.06 -11.36 -0.02
C GLN A 135 0.98 -12.52 -0.37
N LYS A 136 0.36 -13.67 -0.61
CA LYS A 136 1.01 -14.84 -1.18
C LYS A 136 1.04 -14.73 -2.70
N MET A 137 2.17 -15.11 -3.28
CA MET A 137 2.47 -15.06 -4.70
C MET A 137 2.85 -16.45 -5.23
N THR A 138 2.55 -16.70 -6.51
CA THR A 138 2.78 -17.99 -7.17
C THR A 138 3.59 -17.85 -8.48
N ASP A 139 4.19 -16.69 -8.73
CA ASP A 139 5.06 -16.45 -9.89
C ASP A 139 6.31 -17.32 -9.78
N LYS A 140 6.37 -18.36 -10.61
CA LYS A 140 7.44 -19.37 -10.58
C LYS A 140 8.80 -18.81 -10.99
N GLU A 141 8.83 -17.83 -11.87
CA GLU A 141 10.08 -17.22 -12.33
C GLU A 141 10.67 -16.33 -11.25
N LEU A 142 9.83 -15.49 -10.65
CA LEU A 142 10.25 -14.62 -9.56
C LEU A 142 10.60 -15.42 -8.30
N ALA A 143 9.91 -16.53 -8.04
CA ALA A 143 10.17 -17.45 -6.92
C ALA A 143 11.60 -18.02 -6.90
N LEU A 144 12.32 -18.04 -8.03
CA LEU A 144 13.74 -18.40 -8.09
C LEU A 144 14.65 -17.41 -7.33
N MET A 145 14.10 -16.26 -6.92
CA MET A 145 14.81 -15.30 -6.08
C MET A 145 14.53 -15.49 -4.59
N HIS A 146 13.74 -16.52 -4.22
CA HIS A 146 13.38 -16.87 -2.84
C HIS A 146 12.79 -15.68 -2.06
N ASN A 147 13.27 -15.40 -0.85
CA ASN A 147 12.79 -14.30 -0.01
C ASN A 147 12.86 -12.94 -0.72
N VAL A 148 13.91 -12.72 -1.53
CA VAL A 148 14.09 -11.48 -2.29
C VAL A 148 12.93 -11.21 -3.24
N ALA A 149 12.26 -12.26 -3.76
CA ALA A 149 11.05 -12.10 -4.56
C ALA A 149 9.93 -11.41 -3.76
N GLY A 150 9.77 -11.80 -2.50
CA GLY A 150 8.81 -11.19 -1.58
C GLY A 150 9.14 -9.73 -1.30
N GLU A 151 10.41 -9.42 -0.99
CA GLU A 151 10.82 -8.04 -0.74
C GLU A 151 10.64 -7.13 -1.97
N ILE A 152 10.94 -7.63 -3.18
CA ILE A 152 10.63 -6.92 -4.44
C ILE A 152 9.15 -6.61 -4.50
N LYS A 153 8.27 -7.60 -4.29
CA LYS A 153 6.82 -7.40 -4.37
C LYS A 153 6.27 -6.52 -3.25
N GLY A 154 6.81 -6.60 -2.06
CA GLY A 154 6.49 -5.70 -0.96
C GLY A 154 6.86 -4.24 -1.28
N SER A 155 8.03 -4.04 -1.87
CA SER A 155 8.48 -2.70 -2.27
C SER A 155 7.65 -2.14 -3.44
N GLU A 156 7.28 -2.97 -4.42
CA GLU A 156 6.34 -2.59 -5.48
C GLU A 156 4.97 -2.22 -4.89
N ALA A 157 4.46 -3.01 -3.94
CA ALA A 157 3.20 -2.74 -3.26
C ALA A 157 3.22 -1.42 -2.47
N ALA A 158 4.33 -1.10 -1.80
CA ALA A 158 4.50 0.15 -1.08
C ALA A 158 4.50 1.36 -2.03
N MET A 159 5.21 1.28 -3.15
CA MET A 159 5.20 2.32 -4.18
C MET A 159 3.82 2.47 -4.81
N GLN A 160 3.14 1.36 -5.11
CA GLN A 160 1.79 1.38 -5.67
C GLN A 160 0.79 1.99 -4.69
N TYR A 161 0.88 1.64 -3.40
CA TYR A 161 0.07 2.25 -2.34
C TYR A 161 0.21 3.78 -2.36
N ALA A 162 1.44 4.28 -2.43
CA ALA A 162 1.68 5.72 -2.48
C ALA A 162 1.08 6.38 -3.73
N VAL A 163 1.20 5.72 -4.90
CA VAL A 163 0.60 6.21 -6.15
C VAL A 163 -0.93 6.24 -6.06
N ASP A 164 -1.56 5.17 -5.55
CA ASP A 164 -3.02 5.03 -5.52
C ASP A 164 -3.68 6.00 -4.52
N HIS A 165 -2.94 6.36 -3.45
CA HIS A 165 -3.40 7.31 -2.43
C HIS A 165 -2.93 8.74 -2.66
N ASN A 166 -2.30 9.02 -3.83
CA ASN A 166 -1.73 10.33 -4.16
C ASN A 166 -0.76 10.87 -3.10
N ILE A 167 0.01 9.97 -2.48
CA ILE A 167 1.03 10.30 -1.49
C ILE A 167 2.25 10.85 -2.23
N PRO A 168 2.71 12.07 -1.92
CA PRO A 168 3.79 12.70 -2.68
C PRO A 168 5.16 12.09 -2.40
N GLU A 169 5.35 11.50 -1.21
CA GLU A 169 6.63 10.99 -0.76
C GLU A 169 6.44 9.78 0.17
N ILE A 170 7.21 8.70 -0.03
CA ILE A 170 7.20 7.51 0.80
C ILE A 170 8.62 7.05 1.13
N THR A 171 8.83 6.59 2.37
CA THR A 171 10.09 5.99 2.80
C THR A 171 9.89 4.49 3.00
N ILE A 172 10.66 3.68 2.25
CA ILE A 172 10.59 2.22 2.28
C ILE A 172 11.76 1.67 3.09
N TYR A 173 11.45 1.04 4.21
CA TYR A 173 12.40 0.32 5.07
C TYR A 173 12.48 -1.14 4.63
N HIS A 174 13.69 -1.63 4.41
CA HIS A 174 13.96 -2.98 3.90
C HIS A 174 15.29 -3.51 4.47
N ASP A 175 15.49 -4.82 4.53
CA ASP A 175 16.71 -5.39 5.07
C ASP A 175 17.67 -5.92 3.98
N TYR A 176 17.21 -6.19 2.77
CA TYR A 176 18.05 -6.61 1.65
C TYR A 176 18.50 -5.43 0.78
N GLU A 177 19.80 -5.20 0.70
CA GLU A 177 20.38 -4.05 -0.02
C GLU A 177 19.98 -3.94 -1.50
N GLY A 178 19.66 -5.06 -2.15
CA GLY A 178 19.27 -5.10 -3.56
C GLY A 178 18.06 -4.24 -3.86
N ILE A 179 17.13 -4.12 -2.90
CA ILE A 179 15.88 -3.35 -3.06
C ILE A 179 16.19 -1.90 -3.46
N ALA A 180 17.06 -1.22 -2.74
CA ALA A 180 17.46 0.14 -3.08
C ALA A 180 18.45 0.18 -4.25
N LYS A 181 19.41 -0.75 -4.28
CA LYS A 181 20.54 -0.69 -5.22
C LYS A 181 20.14 -0.95 -6.66
N TRP A 182 19.13 -1.79 -6.94
CA TRP A 182 18.57 -1.95 -8.30
C TRP A 182 17.82 -0.71 -8.75
N CYS A 183 17.03 -0.10 -7.87
CA CYS A 183 16.27 1.11 -8.17
C CYS A 183 17.20 2.29 -8.48
N THR A 184 18.20 2.51 -7.65
CA THR A 184 19.15 3.62 -7.78
C THR A 184 20.22 3.40 -8.88
N GLY A 185 20.28 2.19 -9.46
CA GLY A 185 21.28 1.82 -10.47
C GLY A 185 22.67 1.50 -9.90
N ALA A 186 22.83 1.45 -8.58
CA ALA A 186 24.08 1.03 -7.94
C ALA A 186 24.42 -0.44 -8.22
N TRP A 187 23.38 -1.27 -8.41
CA TRP A 187 23.53 -2.63 -8.94
C TRP A 187 22.82 -2.76 -10.28
N LYS A 188 23.47 -3.48 -11.20
CA LYS A 188 22.90 -3.80 -12.50
C LYS A 188 21.80 -4.84 -12.33
N ALA A 189 20.60 -4.53 -12.80
CA ALA A 189 19.51 -5.49 -12.92
C ALA A 189 19.77 -6.40 -14.13
N THR A 190 19.90 -7.71 -13.90
CA THR A 190 20.24 -8.70 -14.95
C THR A 190 19.25 -9.83 -15.05
N LYS A 191 18.50 -10.11 -13.97
CA LYS A 191 17.44 -11.13 -13.96
C LYS A 191 16.11 -10.50 -14.36
N PRO A 192 15.19 -11.25 -15.01
CA PRO A 192 13.88 -10.73 -15.41
C PRO A 192 13.17 -9.99 -14.26
N GLY A 193 13.10 -10.59 -13.06
CA GLY A 193 12.47 -9.99 -11.90
C GLY A 193 13.10 -8.66 -11.45
N THR A 194 14.44 -8.56 -11.47
CA THR A 194 15.11 -7.30 -11.09
C THR A 194 14.98 -6.23 -12.18
N ILE A 195 14.91 -6.62 -13.46
CA ILE A 195 14.67 -5.70 -14.58
C ILE A 195 13.25 -5.15 -14.50
N ALA A 196 12.26 -6.02 -14.25
CA ALA A 196 10.86 -5.62 -14.08
C ALA A 196 10.70 -4.67 -12.88
N TYR A 197 11.30 -4.99 -11.74
CA TYR A 197 11.31 -4.15 -10.55
C TYR A 197 11.92 -2.76 -10.80
N GLN A 198 13.07 -2.71 -11.47
CA GLN A 198 13.69 -1.43 -11.84
C GLN A 198 12.79 -0.61 -12.78
N SER A 199 12.09 -1.28 -13.71
CA SER A 199 11.15 -0.63 -14.62
C SER A 199 9.93 -0.10 -13.87
N PHE A 200 9.38 -0.86 -12.93
CA PHE A 200 8.29 -0.44 -12.06
C PHE A 200 8.68 0.82 -11.25
N TYR A 201 9.86 0.79 -10.61
CA TYR A 201 10.38 1.93 -9.87
C TYR A 201 10.45 3.19 -10.74
N ARG A 202 10.98 3.08 -11.97
CA ARG A 202 11.10 4.23 -12.89
C ARG A 202 9.74 4.86 -13.23
N GLU A 203 8.68 4.08 -13.31
CA GLU A 203 7.34 4.60 -13.53
C GLU A 203 6.75 5.21 -12.23
N ALA A 204 6.95 4.56 -11.09
CA ALA A 204 6.46 5.04 -9.81
C ALA A 204 7.05 6.41 -9.43
N VAL A 205 8.36 6.62 -9.64
CA VAL A 205 9.02 7.90 -9.28
C VAL A 205 8.62 9.09 -10.14
N LYS A 206 7.87 8.87 -11.20
CA LYS A 206 7.22 9.98 -11.94
C LYS A 206 6.04 10.60 -11.16
N LYS A 207 5.51 9.87 -10.18
CA LYS A 207 4.31 10.25 -9.43
C LYS A 207 4.57 10.42 -7.93
N VAL A 208 5.52 9.67 -7.37
CA VAL A 208 5.83 9.65 -5.95
C VAL A 208 7.34 9.68 -5.72
N LYS A 209 7.80 10.48 -4.77
CA LYS A 209 9.20 10.49 -4.36
C LYS A 209 9.43 9.31 -3.41
N VAL A 210 10.37 8.43 -3.77
CA VAL A 210 10.66 7.20 -3.03
C VAL A 210 12.03 7.30 -2.36
N HIS A 211 12.04 7.09 -1.05
CA HIS A 211 13.25 6.94 -0.25
C HIS A 211 13.42 5.51 0.19
N PHE A 212 14.65 5.05 0.27
CA PHE A 212 14.98 3.73 0.79
C PHE A 212 15.85 3.84 2.03
N VAL A 213 15.49 3.11 3.07
CA VAL A 213 16.24 3.01 4.31
C VAL A 213 16.52 1.55 4.59
N LYS A 214 17.82 1.19 4.60
CA LYS A 214 18.21 -0.17 4.97
C LYS A 214 18.18 -0.34 6.48
N VAL A 215 17.42 -1.32 6.95
CA VAL A 215 17.47 -1.79 8.33
C VAL A 215 18.33 -3.04 8.44
N LYS A 216 18.72 -3.38 9.65
CA LYS A 216 19.41 -4.65 9.91
C LYS A 216 18.34 -5.71 10.18
N GLY A 217 18.34 -6.76 9.40
CA GLY A 217 17.43 -7.89 9.62
C GLY A 217 17.58 -8.48 11.03
N HIS A 218 16.48 -8.89 11.64
CA HIS A 218 16.42 -9.45 12.99
C HIS A 218 17.07 -8.60 14.09
N SER A 219 16.88 -7.29 14.01
CA SER A 219 17.48 -6.32 14.94
C SER A 219 16.54 -5.85 16.06
N ASN A 220 15.41 -6.52 16.29
CA ASN A 220 14.32 -6.09 17.17
C ASN A 220 13.69 -4.74 16.71
N ASP A 221 13.74 -4.44 15.43
CA ASP A 221 12.93 -3.37 14.86
C ASP A 221 11.48 -3.87 14.77
N LYS A 222 10.60 -3.25 15.57
CA LYS A 222 9.19 -3.66 15.72
C LYS A 222 8.50 -3.87 14.38
N TYR A 223 8.68 -2.94 13.47
CA TYR A 223 7.93 -2.95 12.22
C TYR A 223 8.54 -3.83 11.14
N ASN A 224 9.86 -3.99 11.15
CA ASN A 224 10.53 -4.98 10.33
C ASN A 224 10.15 -6.41 10.74
N ASP A 225 10.17 -6.69 12.06
CA ASP A 225 9.75 -7.98 12.60
C ASP A 225 8.26 -8.25 12.30
N MET A 226 7.43 -7.21 12.31
CA MET A 226 6.01 -7.32 11.98
C MET A 226 5.79 -7.60 10.49
N ALA A 227 6.58 -7.00 9.59
CA ALA A 227 6.55 -7.30 8.16
C ALA A 227 6.97 -8.75 7.88
N ASP A 228 8.03 -9.26 8.53
CA ASP A 228 8.45 -10.67 8.47
C ASP A 228 7.33 -11.62 8.92
N GLN A 229 6.69 -11.34 10.06
CA GLN A 229 5.57 -12.16 10.55
C GLN A 229 4.38 -12.16 9.57
N LEU A 230 4.06 -11.01 8.97
CA LEU A 230 3.01 -10.91 7.97
C LEU A 230 3.33 -11.74 6.73
N ALA A 231 4.58 -11.67 6.24
CA ALA A 231 5.02 -12.48 5.11
C ALA A 231 4.90 -13.98 5.42
N LYS A 232 5.38 -14.43 6.57
CA LYS A 232 5.28 -15.84 7.02
C LYS A 232 3.84 -16.29 7.18
N LYS A 233 2.98 -15.44 7.76
CA LYS A 233 1.55 -15.71 7.92
C LYS A 233 0.85 -15.91 6.57
N ALA A 234 1.20 -15.12 5.56
CA ALA A 234 0.63 -15.26 4.21
C ALA A 234 0.93 -16.63 3.58
N LEU A 235 2.06 -17.26 3.93
CA LEU A 235 2.43 -18.61 3.49
C LEU A 235 1.92 -19.72 4.41
N GLY A 236 1.29 -19.40 5.56
CA GLY A 236 0.87 -20.39 6.54
C GLY A 236 2.06 -21.09 7.24
N ILE A 237 3.16 -20.35 7.43
CA ILE A 237 4.37 -20.83 8.15
C ILE A 237 4.27 -20.51 9.64
N LEU A 238 3.41 -19.58 10.03
CA LEU A 238 3.08 -19.22 11.40
C LEU A 238 1.67 -19.70 11.75
#